data_fe74c9a914b7b128e5213b13ea230abd
#
_entry.id   fe74c9a914b7b128e5213b13ea230abd
#
_cell.length_a   1.000
_cell.length_b   1.000
_cell.length_c   1.000
_cell.angle_alpha   90.00
_cell.angle_beta   90.00
_cell.angle_gamma   90.00
#
_symmetry.space_group_name_H-M   'P 1'
#
loop_
_entity.id
_entity.type
_entity.pdbx_description
1 polymer ?
#
loop_
_entity_poly.entity_id
_entity_poly.type
_entity_poly.pdbx_seq_one_letter_code
_entity_poly.pdbx_strand_id
1 'polypeptide(L)'
;MRAAIMALLLTTGMAQAAPTSYSLQPEASTVGFETDFGPDKITGRMPVTQADLRLDFQQVSASTIAVTLDVTGAQASFPFAAQAMKGPKVLDSGEYPTITFKSTAVKPDGDGVAVWGNITIRGVTKPAVLHAVIYRQTGTVAGDLSHLTIRLTGSVARSAFGATGWADSVGDEVRLDIIARIARVD
;
A
#
# COMPACT_ATOMS: atom_id res chain seq x y z
N MET A 1 33.33 -60.84 -5.51
CA MET A 1 32.94 -59.78 -4.52
C MET A 1 32.78 -58.45 -5.24
N ARG A 2 31.57 -58.01 -5.40
CA ARG A 2 31.23 -56.72 -6.05
C ARG A 2 30.80 -55.77 -4.94
N ALA A 3 31.60 -54.77 -4.62
CA ALA A 3 31.26 -53.71 -3.68
C ALA A 3 30.43 -52.66 -4.39
N ALA A 4 29.17 -52.50 -3.99
CA ALA A 4 28.27 -51.40 -4.45
C ALA A 4 28.58 -50.19 -3.57
N ILE A 5 29.11 -49.13 -4.19
CA ILE A 5 29.27 -47.80 -3.56
C ILE A 5 27.95 -47.07 -3.71
N MET A 6 27.23 -46.93 -2.62
CA MET A 6 25.98 -46.14 -2.54
C MET A 6 26.38 -44.69 -2.30
N ALA A 7 26.29 -43.87 -3.37
CA ALA A 7 26.51 -42.41 -3.28
C ALA A 7 25.29 -41.73 -2.62
N LEU A 8 25.48 -41.26 -1.38
CA LEU A 8 24.52 -40.49 -0.64
C LEU A 8 24.54 -39.03 -1.16
N LEU A 9 23.56 -38.66 -2.01
CA LEU A 9 23.36 -37.29 -2.46
C LEU A 9 22.77 -36.47 -1.29
N LEU A 10 23.61 -35.71 -0.61
CA LEU A 10 23.19 -34.68 0.34
C LEU A 10 22.63 -33.48 -0.44
N THR A 11 21.31 -33.40 -0.56
CA THR A 11 20.62 -32.21 -1.02
C THR A 11 20.67 -31.17 0.10
N THR A 12 21.59 -30.22 0.04
CA THR A 12 21.59 -29.03 0.88
C THR A 12 20.44 -28.16 0.44
N GLY A 13 19.28 -28.27 1.11
CA GLY A 13 18.17 -27.33 0.97
C GLY A 13 18.67 -25.97 1.45
N MET A 14 18.75 -24.98 0.54
CA MET A 14 18.94 -23.59 0.93
C MET A 14 17.70 -23.17 1.73
N ALA A 15 17.87 -22.95 3.03
CA ALA A 15 16.85 -22.34 3.85
C ALA A 15 16.68 -20.89 3.36
N GLN A 16 15.59 -20.61 2.65
CA GLN A 16 15.22 -19.25 2.33
C GLN A 16 14.78 -18.55 3.63
N ALA A 17 15.38 -17.41 3.91
CA ALA A 17 14.97 -16.60 5.03
C ALA A 17 13.49 -16.19 4.83
N ALA A 18 12.67 -16.33 5.86
CA ALA A 18 11.27 -15.92 5.79
C ALA A 18 11.18 -14.38 5.74
N PRO A 19 10.16 -13.81 5.07
CA PRO A 19 9.90 -12.39 5.09
C PRO A 19 9.84 -11.85 6.52
N THR A 20 10.46 -10.69 6.75
CA THR A 20 10.48 -10.03 8.05
C THR A 20 9.20 -9.23 8.27
N SER A 21 8.65 -9.30 9.48
CA SER A 21 7.49 -8.50 9.88
C SER A 21 7.90 -7.07 10.20
N TYR A 22 7.07 -6.11 9.75
CA TYR A 22 7.24 -4.69 10.05
C TYR A 22 5.95 -4.12 10.63
N SER A 23 6.09 -3.23 11.60
CA SER A 23 4.99 -2.41 12.12
C SER A 23 4.96 -1.07 11.41
N LEU A 24 3.78 -0.62 11.01
CA LEU A 24 3.58 0.75 10.55
C LEU A 24 3.63 1.70 11.76
N GLN A 25 4.23 2.88 11.57
CA GLN A 25 4.20 3.99 12.52
C GLN A 25 3.11 4.98 12.06
N PRO A 26 1.85 4.91 12.57
CA PRO A 26 0.72 5.66 12.00
C PRO A 26 0.92 7.16 12.08
N GLU A 27 1.42 7.67 13.22
CA GLU A 27 1.63 9.11 13.45
C GLU A 27 2.69 9.75 12.52
N ALA A 28 3.59 8.91 12.00
CA ALA A 28 4.66 9.33 11.10
C ALA A 28 4.40 8.95 9.63
N SER A 29 3.25 8.32 9.36
CA SER A 29 2.83 7.86 8.04
C SER A 29 1.67 8.67 7.51
N THR A 30 1.55 8.75 6.19
CA THR A 30 0.44 9.46 5.54
C THR A 30 -0.05 8.67 4.34
N VAL A 31 -1.34 8.36 4.29
CA VAL A 31 -2.00 7.91 3.07
C VAL A 31 -2.67 9.12 2.45
N GLY A 32 -1.94 9.80 1.56
CA GLY A 32 -2.39 10.99 0.85
C GLY A 32 -3.09 10.64 -0.45
N PHE A 33 -4.04 11.47 -0.83
CA PHE A 33 -4.70 11.40 -2.14
C PHE A 33 -4.91 12.80 -2.72
N GLU A 34 -5.05 12.86 -4.03
CA GLU A 34 -5.29 14.08 -4.78
C GLU A 34 -6.21 13.78 -5.97
N THR A 35 -7.16 14.67 -6.25
CA THR A 35 -7.96 14.65 -7.48
C THR A 35 -8.18 16.06 -7.99
N ASP A 36 -8.43 16.22 -9.30
CA ASP A 36 -8.67 17.53 -9.90
C ASP A 36 -10.08 18.05 -9.54
N PHE A 37 -10.19 19.35 -9.36
CA PHE A 37 -11.43 20.06 -9.07
C PHE A 37 -11.47 21.37 -9.86
N GLY A 38 -11.98 21.31 -11.09
CA GLY A 38 -11.87 22.42 -12.03
C GLY A 38 -10.39 22.79 -12.25
N PRO A 39 -10.00 24.08 -12.05
CA PRO A 39 -8.61 24.53 -12.15
C PRO A 39 -7.77 24.18 -10.90
N ASP A 40 -8.42 23.77 -9.81
CA ASP A 40 -7.81 23.49 -8.51
C ASP A 40 -7.70 21.98 -8.26
N LYS A 41 -7.28 21.61 -7.05
CA LYS A 41 -7.17 20.23 -6.58
C LYS A 41 -7.80 20.06 -5.22
N ILE A 42 -8.45 18.92 -5.04
CA ILE A 42 -8.81 18.43 -3.71
C ILE A 42 -7.69 17.49 -3.28
N THR A 43 -7.04 17.81 -2.18
CA THR A 43 -6.09 16.92 -1.52
C THR A 43 -6.68 16.42 -0.21
N GLY A 44 -6.22 15.28 0.25
CA GLY A 44 -6.67 14.76 1.53
C GLY A 44 -5.79 13.64 2.04
N ARG A 45 -6.16 13.11 3.19
CA ARG A 45 -5.50 11.98 3.84
C ARG A 45 -6.51 11.06 4.50
N MET A 46 -6.12 9.80 4.64
CA MET A 46 -6.95 8.77 5.23
C MET A 46 -6.16 8.01 6.30
N PRO A 47 -6.69 7.87 7.53
CA PRO A 47 -6.02 7.13 8.58
C PRO A 47 -5.88 5.64 8.25
N VAL A 48 -4.77 5.04 8.68
CA VAL A 48 -4.57 3.59 8.64
C VAL A 48 -5.03 3.01 9.98
N THR A 49 -5.92 2.04 9.96
CA THR A 49 -6.38 1.31 11.15
C THR A 49 -5.68 -0.02 11.34
N GLN A 50 -5.23 -0.64 10.24
CA GLN A 50 -4.53 -1.91 10.31
C GLN A 50 -3.51 -2.01 9.16
N ALA A 51 -2.33 -2.56 9.48
CA ALA A 51 -1.31 -2.90 8.50
C ALA A 51 -0.63 -4.23 8.90
N ASP A 52 -0.63 -5.20 7.99
CA ASP A 52 0.17 -6.43 8.07
C ASP A 52 1.22 -6.35 6.95
N LEU A 53 2.47 -6.16 7.35
CA LEU A 53 3.60 -5.92 6.45
C LEU A 53 4.66 -6.98 6.69
N ARG A 54 4.81 -7.90 5.73
CA ARG A 54 5.87 -8.89 5.72
C ARG A 54 6.73 -8.65 4.49
N LEU A 55 7.95 -8.19 4.71
CA LEU A 55 8.80 -7.70 3.62
C LEU A 55 10.09 -8.51 3.55
N ASP A 56 10.46 -8.86 2.32
CA ASP A 56 11.73 -9.46 2.00
C ASP A 56 12.47 -8.57 0.98
N PHE A 57 13.54 -7.93 1.41
CA PHE A 57 14.31 -7.01 0.57
C PHE A 57 15.35 -7.73 -0.32
N GLN A 58 15.56 -9.02 -0.12
CA GLN A 58 16.40 -9.84 -1.00
C GLN A 58 15.56 -10.54 -2.07
N GLN A 59 14.39 -11.03 -1.67
CA GLN A 59 13.42 -11.66 -2.56
C GLN A 59 12.08 -10.93 -2.47
N VAL A 60 11.98 -9.76 -3.11
CA VAL A 60 10.80 -8.88 -3.01
C VAL A 60 9.48 -9.58 -3.35
N SER A 61 9.51 -10.62 -4.20
CA SER A 61 8.35 -11.43 -4.57
C SER A 61 7.76 -12.24 -3.40
N ALA A 62 8.52 -12.46 -2.32
CA ALA A 62 8.03 -13.11 -1.10
C ALA A 62 7.30 -12.13 -0.16
N SER A 63 7.36 -10.82 -0.45
CA SER A 63 6.69 -9.80 0.38
C SER A 63 5.18 -9.87 0.26
N THR A 64 4.50 -9.61 1.39
CA THR A 64 3.04 -9.47 1.46
C THR A 64 2.65 -8.21 2.22
N ILE A 65 1.65 -7.51 1.70
CA ILE A 65 1.16 -6.25 2.25
C ILE A 65 -0.37 -6.32 2.34
N ALA A 66 -0.92 -6.06 3.52
CA ALA A 66 -2.35 -5.86 3.70
C ALA A 66 -2.59 -4.64 4.58
N VAL A 67 -3.45 -3.73 4.11
CA VAL A 67 -3.72 -2.44 4.80
C VAL A 67 -5.23 -2.18 4.81
N THR A 68 -5.70 -1.65 5.93
CA THR A 68 -7.07 -1.15 6.10
C THR A 68 -7.03 0.33 6.46
N LEU A 69 -7.80 1.14 5.74
CA LEU A 69 -7.95 2.58 5.95
C LEU A 69 -9.33 2.88 6.53
N ASP A 70 -9.40 3.91 7.38
CA ASP A 70 -10.65 4.43 7.93
C ASP A 70 -11.18 5.57 7.06
N VAL A 71 -12.31 5.33 6.39
CA VAL A 71 -13.01 6.32 5.57
C VAL A 71 -13.67 7.38 6.45
N THR A 72 -14.13 7.00 7.65
CA THR A 72 -14.83 7.93 8.56
C THR A 72 -13.90 9.00 9.10
N GLY A 73 -12.62 8.65 9.35
CA GLY A 73 -11.56 9.56 9.76
C GLY A 73 -10.90 10.36 8.62
N ALA A 74 -11.29 10.13 7.37
CA ALA A 74 -10.70 10.81 6.22
C ALA A 74 -10.88 12.33 6.27
N GLN A 75 -9.85 13.05 5.85
CA GLN A 75 -9.76 14.51 5.80
C GLN A 75 -9.52 14.99 4.38
N ALA A 76 -9.97 16.19 4.05
CA ALA A 76 -9.69 16.82 2.77
C ALA A 76 -9.29 18.30 2.98
N SER A 77 -8.76 18.93 1.92
CA SER A 77 -8.22 20.30 1.94
C SER A 77 -9.21 21.35 2.42
N PHE A 78 -10.53 21.08 2.35
CA PHE A 78 -11.56 21.93 2.94
C PHE A 78 -12.71 21.09 3.52
N PRO A 79 -13.39 21.58 4.57
CA PRO A 79 -14.39 20.81 5.32
C PRO A 79 -15.54 20.26 4.48
N PHE A 80 -16.02 21.05 3.51
CA PHE A 80 -17.08 20.64 2.61
C PHE A 80 -16.66 19.44 1.74
N ALA A 81 -15.42 19.41 1.22
CA ALA A 81 -14.92 18.29 0.43
C ALA A 81 -14.82 17.02 1.26
N ALA A 82 -14.39 17.12 2.53
CA ALA A 82 -14.35 15.99 3.44
C ALA A 82 -15.75 15.40 3.69
N GLN A 83 -16.75 16.23 3.90
CA GLN A 83 -18.13 15.80 4.10
C GLN A 83 -18.72 15.17 2.82
N ALA A 84 -18.53 15.82 1.67
CA ALA A 84 -19.00 15.33 0.38
C ALA A 84 -18.38 13.98 0.02
N MET A 85 -17.05 13.81 0.26
CA MET A 85 -16.32 12.57 0.04
C MET A 85 -16.87 11.40 0.86
N LYS A 86 -17.25 11.63 2.12
CA LYS A 86 -17.82 10.60 3.01
C LYS A 86 -19.27 10.26 2.68
N GLY A 87 -19.94 11.10 1.90
CA GLY A 87 -21.36 10.95 1.56
C GLY A 87 -21.65 9.80 0.59
N PRO A 88 -22.96 9.45 0.43
CA PRO A 88 -23.39 8.27 -0.31
C PRO A 88 -23.09 8.32 -1.82
N LYS A 89 -22.84 9.51 -2.38
CA LYS A 89 -22.49 9.68 -3.80
C LYS A 89 -20.99 9.45 -4.10
N VAL A 90 -20.15 9.35 -3.05
CA VAL A 90 -18.68 9.16 -3.19
C VAL A 90 -18.24 7.91 -2.45
N LEU A 91 -17.82 7.96 -1.20
CA LEU A 91 -17.32 6.80 -0.47
C LEU A 91 -18.34 6.08 0.39
N ASP A 92 -19.46 6.77 0.71
CA ASP A 92 -20.56 6.21 1.52
C ASP A 92 -20.06 5.57 2.83
N SER A 93 -19.39 6.39 3.63
CA SER A 93 -18.70 5.92 4.85
C SER A 93 -19.64 5.31 5.90
N GLY A 94 -20.96 5.57 5.81
CA GLY A 94 -21.97 4.96 6.67
C GLY A 94 -22.18 3.48 6.36
N GLU A 95 -22.11 3.09 5.10
CA GLU A 95 -22.25 1.70 4.66
C GLU A 95 -20.87 1.03 4.47
N TYR A 96 -19.88 1.79 3.99
CA TYR A 96 -18.53 1.32 3.70
C TYR A 96 -17.47 2.10 4.49
N PRO A 97 -17.32 1.84 5.80
CA PRO A 97 -16.44 2.63 6.65
C PRO A 97 -14.95 2.42 6.40
N THR A 98 -14.58 1.43 5.59
CA THR A 98 -13.18 1.08 5.34
C THR A 98 -12.86 0.93 3.86
N ILE A 99 -11.59 1.22 3.52
CA ILE A 99 -10.95 0.83 2.27
C ILE A 99 -9.87 -0.19 2.62
N THR A 100 -9.77 -1.27 1.83
CA THR A 100 -8.73 -2.28 2.05
C THR A 100 -7.88 -2.45 0.80
N PHE A 101 -6.59 -2.73 1.02
CA PHE A 101 -5.66 -3.14 -0.02
C PHE A 101 -4.96 -4.43 0.41
N LYS A 102 -4.84 -5.40 -0.51
CA LYS A 102 -4.10 -6.64 -0.30
C LYS A 102 -3.24 -6.93 -1.52
N SER A 103 -1.93 -7.04 -1.32
CA SER A 103 -1.01 -7.37 -2.40
C SER A 103 -1.25 -8.78 -2.95
N THR A 104 -1.07 -8.94 -4.26
CA THR A 104 -1.10 -10.23 -4.97
C THR A 104 0.26 -10.59 -5.53
N ALA A 105 1.11 -9.59 -5.80
CA ALA A 105 2.49 -9.79 -6.23
C ALA A 105 3.31 -8.52 -5.93
N VAL A 106 4.61 -8.71 -5.69
CA VAL A 106 5.59 -7.63 -5.63
C VAL A 106 6.71 -7.97 -6.61
N LYS A 107 7.07 -7.05 -7.49
CA LYS A 107 8.07 -7.26 -8.55
C LYS A 107 9.01 -6.07 -8.63
N PRO A 108 10.30 -6.26 -8.95
CA PRO A 108 11.21 -5.16 -9.23
C PRO A 108 10.66 -4.27 -10.36
N ASP A 109 10.79 -2.95 -10.21
CA ASP A 109 10.34 -1.96 -11.19
C ASP A 109 11.19 -0.68 -11.06
N GLY A 110 12.09 -0.48 -12.02
CA GLY A 110 13.02 0.65 -12.03
C GLY A 110 13.91 0.70 -10.78
N ASP A 111 13.83 1.82 -10.07
CA ASP A 111 14.55 2.08 -8.81
C ASP A 111 13.82 1.56 -7.55
N GLY A 112 12.68 0.91 -7.75
CA GLY A 112 11.82 0.40 -6.69
C GLY A 112 11.18 -0.93 -7.01
N VAL A 113 9.94 -1.06 -6.59
CA VAL A 113 9.10 -2.24 -6.85
C VAL A 113 7.68 -1.83 -7.24
N ALA A 114 7.07 -2.58 -8.14
CA ALA A 114 5.63 -2.54 -8.39
C ALA A 114 4.94 -3.50 -7.42
N VAL A 115 4.00 -2.96 -6.64
CA VAL A 115 3.14 -3.70 -5.72
C VAL A 115 1.77 -3.87 -6.39
N TRP A 116 1.53 -5.03 -6.94
CA TRP A 116 0.24 -5.43 -7.50
C TRP A 116 -0.67 -5.89 -6.37
N GLY A 117 -1.94 -5.51 -6.42
CA GLY A 117 -2.89 -5.93 -5.39
C GLY A 117 -4.33 -5.70 -5.80
N ASN A 118 -5.22 -6.05 -4.89
CA ASN A 118 -6.63 -5.76 -4.98
C ASN A 118 -6.98 -4.67 -3.97
N ILE A 119 -7.61 -3.60 -4.44
CA ILE A 119 -8.17 -2.55 -3.59
C ILE A 119 -9.68 -2.69 -3.55
N THR A 120 -10.27 -2.60 -2.36
CA THR A 120 -11.73 -2.59 -2.18
C THR A 120 -12.18 -1.24 -1.68
N ILE A 121 -13.02 -0.57 -2.45
CA ILE A 121 -13.62 0.73 -2.15
C ILE A 121 -15.14 0.59 -2.36
N ARG A 122 -15.95 1.05 -1.42
CA ARG A 122 -17.43 0.92 -1.49
C ARG A 122 -17.90 -0.51 -1.79
N GLY A 123 -17.29 -1.51 -1.19
CA GLY A 123 -17.61 -2.91 -1.44
C GLY A 123 -17.20 -3.46 -2.82
N VAL A 124 -16.67 -2.61 -3.72
CA VAL A 124 -16.20 -3.01 -5.05
C VAL A 124 -14.70 -3.27 -5.01
N THR A 125 -14.28 -4.46 -5.45
CA THR A 125 -12.87 -4.86 -5.50
C THR A 125 -12.34 -4.77 -6.93
N LYS A 126 -11.21 -4.09 -7.12
CA LYS A 126 -10.51 -3.92 -8.40
C LYS A 126 -9.01 -4.14 -8.24
N PRO A 127 -8.31 -4.58 -9.29
CA PRO A 127 -6.85 -4.60 -9.29
C PRO A 127 -6.31 -3.17 -9.27
N ALA A 128 -5.22 -2.99 -8.54
CA ALA A 128 -4.46 -1.75 -8.47
C ALA A 128 -2.97 -2.05 -8.43
N VAL A 129 -2.16 -1.09 -8.88
CA VAL A 129 -0.70 -1.18 -8.84
C VAL A 129 -0.16 0.08 -8.16
N LEU A 130 0.73 -0.10 -7.19
CA LEU A 130 1.46 0.98 -6.55
C LEU A 130 2.94 0.81 -6.85
N HIS A 131 3.61 1.89 -7.24
CA HIS A 131 5.06 1.93 -7.34
C HIS A 131 5.64 2.35 -5.99
N ALA A 132 6.53 1.55 -5.41
CA ALA A 132 7.11 1.77 -4.09
C ALA A 132 8.62 1.95 -4.18
N VAL A 133 9.12 3.04 -3.59
CA VAL A 133 10.54 3.34 -3.45
C VAL A 133 10.90 3.45 -1.98
N ILE A 134 12.05 2.90 -1.61
CA ILE A 134 12.51 2.85 -0.23
C ILE A 134 13.54 3.96 -0.01
N TYR A 135 13.32 4.72 1.06
CA TYR A 135 14.25 5.72 1.54
C TYR A 135 14.76 5.31 2.92
N ARG A 136 16.07 5.24 3.10
CA ARG A 136 16.67 5.05 4.40
C ARG A 136 16.57 6.35 5.20
N GLN A 137 16.41 6.23 6.51
CA GLN A 137 16.44 7.40 7.38
C GLN A 137 17.87 7.98 7.43
N THR A 138 17.97 9.31 7.47
CA THR A 138 19.26 10.01 7.62
C THR A 138 19.92 9.59 8.94
N GLY A 139 21.21 9.24 8.89
CA GLY A 139 21.98 8.82 10.07
C GLY A 139 22.02 7.33 10.32
N THR A 140 21.30 6.49 9.52
CA THR A 140 21.41 5.04 9.61
C THR A 140 22.60 4.51 8.81
N VAL A 141 23.21 3.41 9.29
CA VAL A 141 24.30 2.73 8.57
C VAL A 141 23.80 2.07 7.30
N ALA A 142 24.71 1.90 6.32
CA ALA A 142 24.36 1.21 5.07
C ALA A 142 23.90 -0.22 5.35
N GLY A 143 22.72 -0.61 4.81
CA GLY A 143 22.14 -1.93 5.00
C GLY A 143 21.27 -2.08 6.25
N ASP A 144 21.12 -1.04 7.07
CA ASP A 144 20.16 -1.05 8.18
C ASP A 144 18.73 -1.03 7.62
N LEU A 145 17.97 -2.07 7.95
CA LEU A 145 16.57 -2.27 7.56
C LEU A 145 15.64 -2.20 8.77
N SER A 146 16.12 -1.74 9.94
CA SER A 146 15.32 -1.67 11.15
C SER A 146 14.22 -0.60 11.08
N HIS A 147 14.51 0.54 10.43
CA HIS A 147 13.59 1.66 10.27
C HIS A 147 13.65 2.18 8.83
N LEU A 148 12.53 2.15 8.14
CA LEU A 148 12.46 2.53 6.74
C LEU A 148 11.33 3.54 6.49
N THR A 149 11.52 4.38 5.49
CA THR A 149 10.48 5.19 4.88
C THR A 149 10.24 4.65 3.48
N ILE A 150 9.01 4.28 3.17
CA ILE A 150 8.61 3.82 1.85
C ILE A 150 7.63 4.84 1.28
N ARG A 151 7.93 5.38 0.12
CA ARG A 151 6.97 6.18 -0.65
C ARG A 151 6.31 5.28 -1.68
N LEU A 152 4.96 5.30 -1.69
CA LEU A 152 4.20 4.58 -2.71
C LEU A 152 3.36 5.60 -3.49
N THR A 153 3.36 5.44 -4.81
CA THR A 153 2.54 6.26 -5.72
C THR A 153 1.70 5.36 -6.62
N GLY A 154 0.56 5.87 -7.06
CA GLY A 154 -0.35 5.18 -7.97
C GLY A 154 -1.61 5.99 -8.21
N SER A 155 -2.56 5.45 -8.94
CA SER A 155 -3.86 6.09 -9.11
C SER A 155 -4.98 5.07 -9.24
N VAL A 156 -6.21 5.52 -9.00
CA VAL A 156 -7.44 4.76 -9.22
C VAL A 156 -8.49 5.65 -9.88
N ALA A 157 -9.32 5.07 -10.73
CA ALA A 157 -10.51 5.73 -11.26
C ALA A 157 -11.65 5.56 -10.25
N ARG A 158 -12.12 6.65 -9.63
CA ARG A 158 -13.17 6.60 -8.60
C ARG A 158 -14.52 6.09 -9.13
N SER A 159 -14.81 6.36 -10.41
CA SER A 159 -16.02 5.87 -11.08
C SER A 159 -16.07 4.33 -11.14
N ALA A 160 -14.91 3.66 -11.26
CA ALA A 160 -14.81 2.20 -11.27
C ALA A 160 -15.32 1.55 -9.97
N PHE A 161 -15.45 2.33 -8.89
CA PHE A 161 -15.96 1.91 -7.58
C PHE A 161 -17.35 2.49 -7.28
N GLY A 162 -18.01 3.12 -8.28
CA GLY A 162 -19.31 3.75 -8.10
C GLY A 162 -19.28 5.09 -7.35
N ALA A 163 -18.10 5.68 -7.13
CA ALA A 163 -17.92 6.98 -6.52
C ALA A 163 -18.07 8.10 -7.58
N THR A 164 -19.29 8.33 -8.07
CA THR A 164 -19.58 9.17 -9.24
C THR A 164 -20.10 10.57 -8.88
N GLY A 165 -20.25 10.92 -7.59
CA GLY A 165 -20.72 12.24 -7.18
C GLY A 165 -19.86 13.36 -7.76
N TRP A 166 -20.51 14.45 -8.18
CA TRP A 166 -19.87 15.66 -8.74
C TRP A 166 -18.95 15.41 -9.93
N ALA A 167 -19.31 14.47 -10.82
CA ALA A 167 -18.48 14.10 -11.97
C ALA A 167 -18.19 15.27 -12.94
N ASP A 168 -19.07 16.28 -12.99
CA ASP A 168 -18.89 17.47 -13.84
C ASP A 168 -17.80 18.44 -13.31
N SER A 169 -17.41 18.29 -12.04
CA SER A 169 -16.50 19.24 -11.38
C SER A 169 -15.28 18.55 -10.77
N VAL A 170 -15.40 17.27 -10.39
CA VAL A 170 -14.34 16.48 -9.73
C VAL A 170 -13.81 15.43 -10.69
N GLY A 171 -12.51 15.42 -10.90
CA GLY A 171 -11.83 14.47 -11.77
C GLY A 171 -12.08 13.01 -11.37
N ASP A 172 -12.02 12.11 -12.35
CA ASP A 172 -12.21 10.69 -12.12
C ASP A 172 -10.96 10.02 -11.54
N GLU A 173 -9.77 10.49 -11.95
CA GLU A 173 -8.52 10.00 -11.42
C GLU A 173 -8.27 10.49 -10.01
N VAL A 174 -8.04 9.56 -9.08
CA VAL A 174 -7.54 9.83 -7.74
C VAL A 174 -6.10 9.35 -7.67
N ARG A 175 -5.17 10.29 -7.59
CA ARG A 175 -3.73 10.03 -7.44
C ARG A 175 -3.41 9.78 -5.98
N LEU A 176 -2.58 8.80 -5.72
CA LEU A 176 -2.15 8.39 -4.39
C LEU A 176 -0.68 8.76 -4.18
N ASP A 177 -0.37 9.38 -3.05
CA ASP A 177 1.00 9.64 -2.57
C ASP A 177 1.06 9.25 -1.10
N ILE A 178 1.69 8.11 -0.85
CA ILE A 178 1.69 7.45 0.45
C ILE A 178 3.11 7.49 0.99
N ILE A 179 3.27 7.95 2.22
CA ILE A 179 4.51 7.84 2.99
C ILE A 179 4.26 6.85 4.12
N ALA A 180 4.87 5.69 4.05
CA ALA A 180 4.82 4.67 5.08
C ALA A 180 6.15 4.63 5.84
N ARG A 181 6.12 4.98 7.13
CA ARG A 181 7.25 4.77 8.04
C ARG A 181 7.02 3.49 8.80
N ILE A 182 7.99 2.59 8.71
CA ILE A 182 7.90 1.24 9.26
C ILE A 182 9.10 0.92 10.12
N ALA A 183 8.88 0.10 11.13
CA ALA A 183 9.91 -0.43 12.01
C ALA A 183 9.84 -1.96 12.00
N ARG A 184 11.01 -2.62 11.99
CA ARG A 184 11.10 -4.07 12.08
C ARG A 184 10.54 -4.54 13.42
N VAL A 185 9.76 -5.60 13.38
CA VAL A 185 9.27 -6.30 14.58
C VAL A 185 10.27 -7.41 14.90
N ASP A 186 10.88 -7.35 16.09
CA ASP A 186 11.82 -8.37 16.59
C ASP A 186 11.08 -9.59 17.15
#